data_4051427beb4c06baf3a6675662807e6a
#
_entry.id   4051427beb4c06baf3a6675662807e6a
#
_cell.length_a   1.000
_cell.length_b   1.000
_cell.length_c   1.000
_cell.angle_alpha   90.00
_cell.angle_beta   90.00
_cell.angle_gamma   90.00
#
_symmetry.space_group_name_H-M   'P 1'
#
loop_
_entity.id
_entity.type
_entity.pdbx_description
1 polymer ?
#
loop_
_entity_poly.entity_id
_entity_poly.type
_entity_poly.pdbx_seq_one_letter_code
_entity_poly.pdbx_strand_id
1 'polypeptide(L)'
;MAGYAKPWTCYADQLGILQQRGMQVSNPAKALEYLERIGYYRLSGYWYDMRQWHRNAAGQRVVTDQFKHGTGFQNVVALYVFDKRLRFLVLDALERIEIALRVDLSYRLGRKGAFAYQDAAHFNTTFTQKKKKSGRTAHEEWLSKHDGLIQRSSEKFIQHNRQKYGTPLAIWVACEVWDFGCLSVLFSGLPEPEQNAIAKSYGLPADSGSVLASWLRSLNYLRNVCAHHSRLWNRNMVDQPRLPQPGAVAALDAFRRSNQAQLVARPFVLLCICQYLMRQIN
;
A
#
# COMPACT_ATOMS: atom_id res chain seq x y z
N MET A 1 -30.38 13.55 4.74
CA MET A 1 -28.98 13.95 5.00
C MET A 1 -28.93 15.47 5.13
N ALA A 2 -28.31 16.01 6.19
CA ALA A 2 -28.12 17.45 6.29
C ALA A 2 -27.15 17.92 5.18
N GLY A 3 -27.51 19.01 4.48
CA GLY A 3 -26.65 19.58 3.44
C GLY A 3 -25.32 20.11 4.03
N TYR A 4 -24.29 20.21 3.20
CA TYR A 4 -23.01 20.80 3.61
C TYR A 4 -23.17 22.31 3.81
N ALA A 5 -23.04 22.78 5.06
CA ALA A 5 -23.31 24.17 5.46
C ALA A 5 -22.05 24.96 5.89
N LYS A 6 -20.85 24.39 5.78
CA LYS A 6 -19.62 25.08 6.22
C LYS A 6 -19.18 26.08 5.15
N PRO A 7 -18.98 27.38 5.53
CA PRO A 7 -18.50 28.39 4.59
C PRO A 7 -17.03 28.16 4.22
N TRP A 8 -16.62 28.74 3.12
CA TRP A 8 -15.20 28.91 2.81
C TRP A 8 -14.54 29.83 3.86
N THR A 9 -13.29 29.52 4.24
CA THR A 9 -12.50 30.28 5.21
C THR A 9 -11.10 30.54 4.69
N CYS A 10 -10.58 31.76 4.88
CA CYS A 10 -9.19 32.09 4.54
C CYS A 10 -8.22 31.42 5.53
N TYR A 11 -6.92 31.43 5.23
CA TYR A 11 -5.91 30.79 6.10
C TYR A 11 -5.81 31.45 7.49
N ALA A 12 -6.02 32.76 7.57
CA ALA A 12 -6.04 33.47 8.85
C ALA A 12 -7.23 33.02 9.72
N ASP A 13 -8.41 32.89 9.11
CA ASP A 13 -9.61 32.39 9.81
C ASP A 13 -9.43 30.94 10.25
N GLN A 14 -8.84 30.09 9.38
CA GLN A 14 -8.52 28.70 9.72
C GLN A 14 -7.59 28.64 10.94
N LEU A 15 -6.57 29.48 11.01
CA LEU A 15 -5.66 29.58 12.14
C LEU A 15 -6.40 30.03 13.41
N GLY A 16 -7.23 31.08 13.28
CA GLY A 16 -8.05 31.59 14.36
C GLY A 16 -9.00 30.52 14.95
N ILE A 17 -9.63 29.71 14.08
CA ILE A 17 -10.47 28.57 14.49
C ILE A 17 -9.65 27.55 15.29
N LEU A 18 -8.43 27.22 14.87
CA LEU A 18 -7.58 26.28 15.60
C LEU A 18 -7.20 26.81 17.00
N GLN A 19 -6.86 28.10 17.10
CA GLN A 19 -6.55 28.77 18.40
C GLN A 19 -7.77 28.81 19.31
N GLN A 20 -8.94 29.18 18.80
CA GLN A 20 -10.21 29.17 19.55
C GLN A 20 -10.57 27.77 20.08
N ARG A 21 -10.16 26.72 19.38
CA ARG A 21 -10.31 25.33 19.81
C ARG A 21 -9.22 24.84 20.76
N GLY A 22 -8.34 25.73 21.23
CA GLY A 22 -7.30 25.44 22.24
C GLY A 22 -5.98 24.91 21.66
N MET A 23 -5.72 25.05 20.35
CA MET A 23 -4.42 24.71 19.78
C MET A 23 -3.42 25.82 20.09
N GLN A 24 -2.29 25.45 20.70
CA GLN A 24 -1.19 26.39 20.95
C GLN A 24 -0.42 26.67 19.65
N VAL A 25 -0.23 27.94 19.33
CA VAL A 25 0.49 28.39 18.14
C VAL A 25 1.59 29.36 18.58
N SER A 26 2.81 28.88 18.68
CA SER A 26 3.97 29.69 19.10
C SER A 26 4.48 30.65 18.02
N ASN A 27 4.26 30.30 16.74
CA ASN A 27 4.66 31.13 15.60
C ASN A 27 3.52 31.19 14.57
N PRO A 28 2.64 32.21 14.65
CA PRO A 28 1.48 32.35 13.74
C PRO A 28 1.89 32.50 12.28
N ALA A 29 2.94 33.25 11.96
CA ALA A 29 3.39 33.43 10.58
C ALA A 29 3.81 32.10 9.95
N LYS A 30 4.55 31.30 10.68
CA LYS A 30 4.95 29.94 10.21
C LYS A 30 3.76 28.99 10.09
N ALA A 31 2.80 29.10 10.99
CA ALA A 31 1.58 28.29 10.93
C ALA A 31 0.75 28.62 9.69
N LEU A 32 0.64 29.89 9.32
CA LEU A 32 -0.02 30.33 8.06
C LEU A 32 0.67 29.75 6.83
N GLU A 33 2.01 29.79 6.76
CA GLU A 33 2.75 29.17 5.65
C GLU A 33 2.42 27.66 5.50
N TYR A 34 2.32 26.93 6.62
CA TYR A 34 1.97 25.51 6.60
C TYR A 34 0.51 25.30 6.15
N LEU A 35 -0.43 26.13 6.59
CA LEU A 35 -1.83 26.05 6.14
C LEU A 35 -1.94 26.35 4.64
N GLU A 36 -1.18 27.31 4.12
CA GLU A 36 -1.15 27.65 2.70
C GLU A 36 -0.54 26.52 1.85
N ARG A 37 0.59 25.94 2.27
CA ARG A 37 1.35 24.96 1.48
C ARG A 37 0.89 23.53 1.62
N ILE A 38 0.34 23.14 2.81
CA ILE A 38 -0.07 21.77 3.09
C ILE A 38 -1.60 21.64 3.09
N GLY A 39 -2.29 22.66 3.59
CA GLY A 39 -3.73 22.72 3.66
C GLY A 39 -4.32 22.20 4.97
N TYR A 40 -5.38 22.86 5.43
CA TYR A 40 -6.10 22.55 6.66
C TYR A 40 -6.56 21.09 6.75
N TYR A 41 -7.22 20.59 5.70
CA TYR A 41 -7.77 19.23 5.70
C TYR A 41 -6.70 18.16 5.75
N ARG A 42 -5.56 18.37 5.09
CA ARG A 42 -4.43 17.43 5.17
C ARG A 42 -3.86 17.39 6.57
N LEU A 43 -3.62 18.55 7.18
CA LEU A 43 -3.12 18.62 8.57
C LEU A 43 -4.14 18.09 9.57
N SER A 44 -5.44 18.22 9.31
CA SER A 44 -6.48 17.73 10.22
C SER A 44 -6.42 16.23 10.47
N GLY A 45 -5.93 15.47 9.51
CA GLY A 45 -5.68 14.04 9.68
C GLY A 45 -4.65 13.71 10.77
N TYR A 46 -3.75 14.65 11.08
CA TYR A 46 -2.68 14.45 12.07
C TYR A 46 -3.05 14.97 13.47
N TRP A 47 -3.95 15.96 13.56
CA TRP A 47 -4.41 16.45 14.86
C TRP A 47 -5.70 15.81 15.35
N TYR A 48 -6.34 14.91 14.57
CA TYR A 48 -7.62 14.31 14.97
C TYR A 48 -7.53 13.62 16.33
N ASP A 49 -6.49 12.84 16.58
CA ASP A 49 -6.27 12.13 17.83
C ASP A 49 -5.83 13.05 18.99
N MET A 50 -5.47 14.30 18.70
CA MET A 50 -5.13 15.33 19.69
C MET A 50 -6.36 16.09 20.19
N ARG A 51 -7.56 15.80 19.65
CA ARG A 51 -8.82 16.37 20.12
C ARG A 51 -9.28 15.70 21.40
N GLN A 52 -10.05 16.45 22.20
CA GLN A 52 -10.77 15.91 23.33
C GLN A 52 -11.89 14.98 22.86
N TRP A 53 -12.28 14.08 23.74
CA TRP A 53 -13.40 13.17 23.48
C TRP A 53 -14.10 12.84 24.81
N HIS A 54 -15.36 12.46 24.72
CA HIS A 54 -16.16 11.92 25.81
C HIS A 54 -16.94 10.71 25.35
N ARG A 55 -17.53 9.98 26.29
CA ARG A 55 -18.51 8.94 25.97
C ARG A 55 -19.92 9.51 26.00
N ASN A 56 -20.71 9.23 24.98
CA ASN A 56 -22.14 9.58 25.00
C ASN A 56 -22.92 8.59 25.90
N ALA A 57 -24.25 8.82 26.03
CA ALA A 57 -25.12 7.95 26.83
C ALA A 57 -25.14 6.48 26.37
N ALA A 58 -24.82 6.20 25.10
CA ALA A 58 -24.69 4.86 24.53
C ALA A 58 -23.26 4.26 24.69
N GLY A 59 -22.37 4.90 25.48
CA GLY A 59 -20.99 4.45 25.70
C GLY A 59 -20.04 4.67 24.53
N GLN A 60 -20.49 5.27 23.42
CA GLN A 60 -19.70 5.50 22.23
C GLN A 60 -18.76 6.70 22.40
N ARG A 61 -17.54 6.59 21.84
CA ARG A 61 -16.60 7.71 21.83
C ARG A 61 -17.04 8.81 20.87
N VAL A 62 -17.27 10.02 21.39
CA VAL A 62 -17.56 11.22 20.62
C VAL A 62 -16.37 12.16 20.71
N VAL A 63 -15.77 12.50 19.59
CA VAL A 63 -14.62 13.42 19.51
C VAL A 63 -15.19 14.83 19.36
N THR A 64 -14.73 15.74 20.23
CA THR A 64 -15.13 17.16 20.21
C THR A 64 -14.27 17.96 19.24
N ASP A 65 -14.60 19.22 19.04
CA ASP A 65 -13.78 20.15 18.27
C ASP A 65 -12.63 20.77 19.11
N GLN A 66 -12.64 20.60 20.42
CA GLN A 66 -11.61 21.14 21.32
C GLN A 66 -10.37 20.28 21.34
N PHE A 67 -9.19 20.89 21.42
CA PHE A 67 -7.92 20.21 21.55
C PHE A 67 -7.61 19.88 23.01
N LYS A 68 -6.86 18.81 23.23
CA LYS A 68 -6.30 18.46 24.54
C LYS A 68 -5.32 19.55 24.98
N HIS A 69 -5.21 19.77 26.29
CA HIS A 69 -4.23 20.69 26.86
C HIS A 69 -2.82 20.37 26.35
N GLY A 70 -2.03 21.39 26.01
CA GLY A 70 -0.68 21.24 25.48
C GLY A 70 -0.58 20.84 24.01
N THR A 71 -1.70 20.74 23.28
CA THR A 71 -1.66 20.46 21.83
C THR A 71 -1.10 21.66 21.08
N GLY A 72 0.10 21.52 20.52
CA GLY A 72 0.77 22.55 19.72
C GLY A 72 0.69 22.29 18.23
N PHE A 73 0.54 23.36 17.43
CA PHE A 73 0.57 23.29 15.96
C PHE A 73 1.89 22.66 15.46
N GLN A 74 3.02 22.96 16.10
CA GLN A 74 4.32 22.39 15.76
C GLN A 74 4.37 20.86 15.92
N ASN A 75 3.66 20.30 16.90
CA ASN A 75 3.58 18.85 17.08
C ASN A 75 2.86 18.18 15.91
N VAL A 76 1.83 18.85 15.39
CA VAL A 76 1.10 18.39 14.18
C VAL A 76 2.01 18.38 12.95
N VAL A 77 2.76 19.48 12.75
CA VAL A 77 3.73 19.60 11.66
C VAL A 77 4.83 18.56 11.77
N ALA A 78 5.38 18.36 12.97
CA ALA A 78 6.40 17.35 13.23
C ALA A 78 5.89 15.94 12.88
N LEU A 79 4.65 15.61 13.25
CA LEU A 79 4.03 14.34 12.92
C LEU A 79 3.79 14.19 11.41
N TYR A 80 3.35 15.25 10.72
CA TYR A 80 3.22 15.27 9.26
C TYR A 80 4.58 15.02 8.56
N VAL A 81 5.65 15.67 9.02
CA VAL A 81 7.01 15.50 8.48
C VAL A 81 7.53 14.09 8.74
N PHE A 82 7.31 13.56 9.96
CA PHE A 82 7.62 12.18 10.28
C PHE A 82 6.92 11.20 9.32
N ASP A 83 5.61 11.35 9.16
CA ASP A 83 4.81 10.49 8.26
C ASP A 83 5.28 10.61 6.78
N LYS A 84 5.65 11.82 6.34
CA LYS A 84 6.24 12.02 5.01
C LYS A 84 7.55 11.21 4.86
N ARG A 85 8.47 11.31 5.83
CA ARG A 85 9.74 10.58 5.80
C ARG A 85 9.52 9.07 5.85
N LEU A 86 8.59 8.62 6.69
CA LEU A 86 8.22 7.20 6.78
C LEU A 86 7.74 6.66 5.43
N ARG A 87 6.88 7.40 4.71
CA ARG A 87 6.41 6.99 3.38
C ARG A 87 7.56 6.84 2.37
N PHE A 88 8.57 7.72 2.41
CA PHE A 88 9.73 7.59 1.53
C PHE A 88 10.56 6.35 1.83
N LEU A 89 10.82 6.07 3.09
CA LEU A 89 11.54 4.84 3.49
C LEU A 89 10.77 3.58 3.08
N VAL A 90 9.45 3.61 3.21
CA VAL A 90 8.59 2.50 2.80
C VAL A 90 8.61 2.31 1.29
N LEU A 91 8.57 3.41 0.52
CA LEU A 91 8.64 3.33 -0.94
C LEU A 91 9.98 2.75 -1.43
N ASP A 92 11.11 3.13 -0.83
CA ASP A 92 12.42 2.55 -1.14
C ASP A 92 12.42 1.02 -0.91
N ALA A 93 11.91 0.57 0.23
CA ALA A 93 11.82 -0.87 0.51
C ALA A 93 10.89 -1.60 -0.47
N LEU A 94 9.73 -0.99 -0.79
CA LEU A 94 8.76 -1.58 -1.70
C LEU A 94 9.26 -1.64 -3.15
N GLU A 95 10.04 -0.67 -3.60
CA GLU A 95 10.70 -0.69 -4.92
C GLU A 95 11.60 -1.92 -5.05
N ARG A 96 12.45 -2.18 -4.07
CA ARG A 96 13.35 -3.35 -4.08
C ARG A 96 12.58 -4.67 -4.07
N ILE A 97 11.51 -4.77 -3.27
CA ILE A 97 10.63 -5.94 -3.25
C ILE A 97 9.93 -6.12 -4.60
N GLU A 98 9.46 -5.02 -5.21
CA GLU A 98 8.82 -5.03 -6.53
C GLU A 98 9.77 -5.54 -7.61
N ILE A 99 11.01 -5.05 -7.63
CA ILE A 99 12.04 -5.46 -8.60
C ILE A 99 12.39 -6.95 -8.41
N ALA A 100 12.62 -7.41 -7.18
CA ALA A 100 12.94 -8.80 -6.90
C ALA A 100 11.80 -9.74 -7.35
N LEU A 101 10.55 -9.40 -7.03
CA LEU A 101 9.38 -10.17 -7.47
C LEU A 101 9.23 -10.19 -8.99
N ARG A 102 9.49 -9.06 -9.66
CA ARG A 102 9.47 -8.96 -11.12
C ARG A 102 10.46 -9.91 -11.77
N VAL A 103 11.69 -9.94 -11.26
CA VAL A 103 12.74 -10.85 -11.73
C VAL A 103 12.34 -12.30 -11.52
N ASP A 104 11.85 -12.68 -10.34
CA ASP A 104 11.41 -14.04 -10.04
C ASP A 104 10.29 -14.51 -10.96
N LEU A 105 9.25 -13.70 -11.13
CA LEU A 105 8.12 -14.04 -12.00
C LEU A 105 8.54 -14.16 -13.47
N SER A 106 9.33 -13.18 -13.94
CA SER A 106 9.84 -13.18 -15.31
C SER A 106 10.72 -14.40 -15.59
N TYR A 107 11.61 -14.74 -14.68
CA TYR A 107 12.51 -15.90 -14.83
C TYR A 107 11.74 -17.23 -14.84
N ARG A 108 10.80 -17.43 -13.91
CA ARG A 108 10.05 -18.70 -13.78
C ARG A 108 9.10 -18.93 -14.95
N LEU A 109 8.32 -17.91 -15.31
CA LEU A 109 7.43 -17.99 -16.47
C LEU A 109 8.21 -18.02 -17.77
N GLY A 110 9.29 -17.25 -17.89
CA GLY A 110 10.17 -17.24 -19.06
C GLY A 110 10.79 -18.59 -19.39
N ARG A 111 11.08 -19.43 -18.38
CA ARG A 111 11.51 -20.82 -18.59
C ARG A 111 10.46 -21.70 -19.27
N LYS A 112 9.18 -21.35 -19.17
CA LYS A 112 8.06 -22.06 -19.80
C LYS A 112 7.82 -21.55 -21.24
N GLY A 113 8.29 -20.34 -21.56
CA GLY A 113 8.20 -19.72 -22.88
C GLY A 113 8.14 -18.20 -22.80
N ALA A 114 8.56 -17.55 -23.88
CA ALA A 114 8.60 -16.09 -23.95
C ALA A 114 7.23 -15.43 -23.71
N PHE A 115 6.15 -16.13 -24.02
CA PHE A 115 4.77 -15.65 -23.91
C PHE A 115 3.94 -16.44 -22.89
N ALA A 116 4.59 -17.16 -21.97
CA ALA A 116 3.92 -18.00 -20.99
C ALA A 116 2.87 -17.25 -20.14
N TYR A 117 3.02 -15.94 -19.96
CA TYR A 117 2.04 -15.12 -19.24
C TYR A 117 0.67 -15.00 -19.95
N GLN A 118 0.59 -15.32 -21.24
CA GLN A 118 -0.65 -15.33 -22.02
C GLN A 118 -1.37 -16.67 -21.99
N ASP A 119 -0.63 -17.76 -21.73
CA ASP A 119 -1.19 -19.10 -21.77
C ASP A 119 -1.84 -19.47 -20.42
N ALA A 120 -3.17 -19.66 -20.45
CA ALA A 120 -3.96 -20.07 -19.29
C ALA A 120 -3.48 -21.38 -18.64
N ALA A 121 -2.81 -22.27 -19.38
CA ALA A 121 -2.30 -23.54 -18.86
C ALA A 121 -1.21 -23.38 -17.79
N HIS A 122 -0.57 -22.22 -17.74
CA HIS A 122 0.47 -21.93 -16.74
C HIS A 122 -0.06 -21.38 -15.42
N PHE A 123 -1.36 -21.21 -15.28
CA PHE A 123 -2.01 -20.59 -14.14
C PHE A 123 -3.06 -21.51 -13.48
N ASN A 124 -3.42 -21.19 -12.25
CA ASN A 124 -4.45 -21.94 -11.54
C ASN A 124 -5.86 -21.69 -12.10
N THR A 125 -6.75 -22.66 -11.88
CA THR A 125 -8.11 -22.64 -12.42
C THR A 125 -8.95 -21.48 -11.90
N THR A 126 -8.73 -21.02 -10.65
CA THR A 126 -9.44 -19.87 -10.11
C THR A 126 -9.11 -18.60 -10.87
N PHE A 127 -7.87 -18.44 -11.31
CA PHE A 127 -7.40 -17.29 -12.07
C PHE A 127 -7.90 -17.29 -13.51
N THR A 128 -7.97 -18.48 -14.14
CA THR A 128 -8.23 -18.61 -15.59
C THR A 128 -9.66 -19.00 -15.95
N GLN A 129 -10.43 -19.57 -15.03
CA GLN A 129 -11.78 -20.08 -15.34
C GLN A 129 -12.90 -19.41 -14.54
N LYS A 130 -12.61 -18.95 -13.28
CA LYS A 130 -13.62 -18.33 -12.44
C LYS A 130 -13.93 -16.91 -12.94
N LYS A 131 -15.14 -16.73 -13.48
CA LYS A 131 -15.62 -15.41 -13.92
C LYS A 131 -15.94 -14.51 -12.72
N LYS A 132 -15.58 -13.26 -12.84
CA LYS A 132 -15.92 -12.18 -11.90
C LYS A 132 -17.28 -11.55 -12.27
N LYS A 133 -17.72 -10.56 -11.49
CA LYS A 133 -18.94 -9.78 -11.78
C LYS A 133 -18.91 -9.09 -13.17
N SER A 134 -17.72 -8.79 -13.69
CA SER A 134 -17.49 -8.25 -15.04
C SER A 134 -17.77 -9.26 -16.17
N GLY A 135 -18.02 -10.52 -15.85
CA GLY A 135 -18.13 -11.62 -16.84
C GLY A 135 -16.78 -12.14 -17.33
N ARG A 136 -15.66 -11.51 -16.93
CA ARG A 136 -14.28 -11.88 -17.31
C ARG A 136 -13.59 -12.65 -16.20
N THR A 137 -12.61 -13.47 -16.56
CA THR A 137 -11.71 -14.11 -15.60
C THR A 137 -10.68 -13.11 -15.06
N ALA A 138 -9.99 -13.48 -13.98
CA ALA A 138 -8.93 -12.66 -13.45
C ALA A 138 -7.73 -12.55 -14.43
N HIS A 139 -7.46 -13.62 -15.20
CA HIS A 139 -6.42 -13.64 -16.22
C HIS A 139 -6.74 -12.69 -17.37
N GLU A 140 -7.97 -12.71 -17.89
CA GLU A 140 -8.41 -11.79 -18.95
C GLU A 140 -8.36 -10.31 -18.50
N GLU A 141 -8.73 -10.01 -17.27
CA GLU A 141 -8.61 -8.66 -16.73
C GLU A 141 -7.13 -8.25 -16.56
N TRP A 142 -6.29 -9.18 -16.12
CA TRP A 142 -4.86 -8.96 -16.01
C TRP A 142 -4.21 -8.68 -17.36
N LEU A 143 -4.52 -9.49 -18.39
CA LEU A 143 -4.04 -9.29 -19.77
C LEU A 143 -4.47 -7.93 -20.31
N SER A 144 -5.71 -7.53 -20.10
CA SER A 144 -6.19 -6.21 -20.52
C SER A 144 -5.44 -5.06 -19.83
N LYS A 145 -5.11 -5.20 -18.54
CA LYS A 145 -4.27 -4.23 -17.84
C LYS A 145 -2.85 -4.22 -18.37
N HIS A 146 -2.28 -5.40 -18.60
CA HIS A 146 -0.96 -5.59 -19.21
C HIS A 146 -0.87 -4.86 -20.55
N ASP A 147 -1.81 -5.13 -21.47
CA ASP A 147 -1.85 -4.48 -22.80
C ASP A 147 -1.92 -2.96 -22.67
N GLY A 148 -2.74 -2.46 -21.74
CA GLY A 148 -2.82 -1.03 -21.46
C GLY A 148 -1.53 -0.43 -20.94
N LEU A 149 -0.73 -1.16 -20.15
CA LEU A 149 0.60 -0.73 -19.69
C LEU A 149 1.60 -0.67 -20.86
N ILE A 150 1.63 -1.70 -21.70
CA ILE A 150 2.49 -1.74 -22.90
C ILE A 150 2.13 -0.61 -23.88
N GLN A 151 0.85 -0.37 -24.12
CA GLN A 151 0.40 0.68 -25.05
C GLN A 151 0.76 2.08 -24.59
N ARG A 152 0.69 2.35 -23.29
CA ARG A 152 0.98 3.67 -22.69
C ARG A 152 2.47 3.92 -22.47
N SER A 153 3.30 2.87 -22.57
CA SER A 153 4.73 3.00 -22.30
C SER A 153 5.42 3.82 -23.37
N SER A 154 6.12 4.87 -22.93
CA SER A 154 7.02 5.70 -23.74
C SER A 154 8.47 5.20 -23.72
N GLU A 155 8.75 4.09 -23.02
CA GLU A 155 10.09 3.53 -22.87
C GLU A 155 10.66 3.10 -24.24
N LYS A 156 11.87 3.59 -24.57
CA LYS A 156 12.51 3.33 -25.86
C LYS A 156 12.69 1.84 -26.15
N PHE A 157 13.03 1.05 -25.14
CA PHE A 157 13.22 -0.39 -25.32
C PHE A 157 11.87 -1.12 -25.62
N ILE A 158 10.75 -0.66 -25.05
CA ILE A 158 9.41 -1.18 -25.37
C ILE A 158 9.07 -0.85 -26.83
N GLN A 159 9.25 0.41 -27.23
CA GLN A 159 8.97 0.85 -28.59
C GLN A 159 9.84 0.09 -29.61
N HIS A 160 11.15 -0.05 -29.33
CA HIS A 160 12.07 -0.79 -30.17
C HIS A 160 11.65 -2.27 -30.33
N ASN A 161 11.31 -2.94 -29.23
CA ASN A 161 10.89 -4.35 -29.29
C ASN A 161 9.57 -4.51 -30.07
N ARG A 162 8.60 -3.59 -29.89
CA ARG A 162 7.34 -3.62 -30.65
C ARG A 162 7.58 -3.43 -32.15
N GLN A 163 8.48 -2.52 -32.54
CA GLN A 163 8.80 -2.27 -33.94
C GLN A 163 9.55 -3.44 -34.57
N LYS A 164 10.48 -4.06 -33.84
CA LYS A 164 11.34 -5.10 -34.35
C LYS A 164 10.69 -6.49 -34.35
N TYR A 165 9.93 -6.82 -33.31
CA TYR A 165 9.41 -8.18 -33.10
C TYR A 165 7.87 -8.25 -33.07
N GLY A 166 7.18 -7.12 -33.11
CA GLY A 166 5.72 -7.07 -33.01
C GLY A 166 5.21 -7.25 -31.59
N THR A 167 3.95 -7.63 -31.47
CA THR A 167 3.25 -7.99 -30.22
C THR A 167 2.74 -9.42 -30.34
N PRO A 168 2.69 -10.20 -29.25
CA PRO A 168 3.02 -9.84 -27.87
C PRO A 168 4.53 -9.69 -27.61
N LEU A 169 4.92 -8.96 -26.56
CA LEU A 169 6.31 -8.84 -26.15
C LEU A 169 6.74 -10.03 -25.28
N ALA A 170 8.00 -10.45 -25.41
CA ALA A 170 8.55 -11.46 -24.52
C ALA A 170 8.48 -11.01 -23.05
N ILE A 171 8.23 -11.95 -22.13
CA ILE A 171 7.96 -11.65 -20.72
C ILE A 171 9.09 -10.83 -20.06
N TRP A 172 10.34 -11.10 -20.38
CA TRP A 172 11.51 -10.36 -19.85
C TRP A 172 11.63 -8.93 -20.35
N VAL A 173 10.86 -8.54 -21.38
CA VAL A 173 10.69 -7.16 -21.82
C VAL A 173 9.41 -6.58 -21.25
N ALA A 174 8.32 -7.33 -21.35
CA ALA A 174 7.00 -6.88 -20.94
C ALA A 174 6.89 -6.62 -19.43
N CYS A 175 7.60 -7.40 -18.60
CA CYS A 175 7.55 -7.27 -17.15
C CYS A 175 8.10 -5.93 -16.63
N GLU A 176 8.93 -5.23 -17.41
CA GLU A 176 9.53 -3.96 -16.98
C GLU A 176 8.51 -2.83 -16.83
N VAL A 177 7.33 -2.93 -17.48
CA VAL A 177 6.25 -1.94 -17.32
C VAL A 177 5.19 -2.37 -16.31
N TRP A 178 5.32 -3.54 -15.67
CA TRP A 178 4.33 -4.00 -14.69
C TRP A 178 4.50 -3.28 -13.36
N ASP A 179 3.41 -2.71 -12.86
CA ASP A 179 3.35 -2.17 -11.52
C ASP A 179 3.22 -3.28 -10.46
N PHE A 180 3.43 -2.94 -9.19
CA PHE A 180 3.31 -3.87 -8.06
C PHE A 180 1.98 -4.62 -8.04
N GLY A 181 0.88 -3.94 -8.39
CA GLY A 181 -0.45 -4.56 -8.47
C GLY A 181 -0.54 -5.63 -9.56
N CYS A 182 0.09 -5.37 -10.72
CA CYS A 182 0.16 -6.33 -11.82
C CYS A 182 0.94 -7.58 -11.38
N LEU A 183 2.10 -7.40 -10.74
CA LEU A 183 2.92 -8.48 -10.20
C LEU A 183 2.22 -9.28 -9.12
N SER A 184 1.56 -8.62 -8.17
CA SER A 184 0.82 -9.25 -7.07
C SER A 184 -0.34 -10.12 -7.58
N VAL A 185 -1.07 -9.64 -8.60
CA VAL A 185 -2.17 -10.40 -9.20
C VAL A 185 -1.64 -11.59 -10.00
N LEU A 186 -0.57 -11.41 -10.78
CA LEU A 186 0.05 -12.49 -11.54
C LEU A 186 0.59 -13.59 -10.62
N PHE A 187 1.27 -13.22 -9.52
CA PHE A 187 1.72 -14.17 -8.50
C PHE A 187 0.57 -15.00 -7.96
N SER A 188 -0.55 -14.37 -7.64
CA SER A 188 -1.75 -15.06 -7.13
C SER A 188 -2.35 -16.03 -8.17
N GLY A 189 -2.10 -15.78 -9.45
CA GLY A 189 -2.53 -16.64 -10.55
C GLY A 189 -1.67 -17.88 -10.75
N LEU A 190 -0.42 -17.91 -10.24
CA LEU A 190 0.46 -19.08 -10.38
C LEU A 190 -0.14 -20.32 -9.70
N PRO A 191 0.19 -21.55 -10.18
CA PRO A 191 -0.09 -22.77 -9.45
C PRO A 191 0.55 -22.76 -8.06
N GLU A 192 -0.09 -23.44 -7.10
CA GLU A 192 0.37 -23.46 -5.71
C GLU A 192 1.83 -23.90 -5.53
N PRO A 193 2.34 -24.94 -6.23
CA PRO A 193 3.75 -25.34 -6.14
C PRO A 193 4.71 -24.21 -6.55
N GLU A 194 4.37 -23.41 -7.54
CA GLU A 194 5.17 -22.27 -7.97
C GLU A 194 5.13 -21.12 -6.95
N GLN A 195 3.94 -20.82 -6.40
CA GLN A 195 3.80 -19.84 -5.33
C GLN A 195 4.64 -20.25 -4.10
N ASN A 196 4.59 -21.54 -3.72
CA ASN A 196 5.35 -22.09 -2.60
C ASN A 196 6.87 -22.04 -2.86
N ALA A 197 7.29 -22.32 -4.08
CA ALA A 197 8.71 -22.24 -4.47
C ALA A 197 9.24 -20.81 -4.40
N ILE A 198 8.44 -19.80 -4.80
CA ILE A 198 8.78 -18.39 -4.66
C ILE A 198 8.78 -17.99 -3.16
N ALA A 199 7.77 -18.38 -2.40
CA ALA A 199 7.72 -18.09 -0.97
C ALA A 199 8.94 -18.62 -0.22
N LYS A 200 9.41 -19.82 -0.59
CA LYS A 200 10.63 -20.43 -0.05
C LYS A 200 11.89 -19.61 -0.39
N SER A 201 12.01 -19.05 -1.59
CA SER A 201 13.15 -18.18 -1.93
C SER A 201 13.17 -16.87 -1.12
N TYR A 202 12.02 -16.44 -0.58
CA TYR A 202 11.92 -15.36 0.39
C TYR A 202 11.99 -15.82 1.86
N GLY A 203 12.56 -17.02 2.12
CA GLY A 203 12.80 -17.53 3.46
C GLY A 203 11.55 -18.00 4.23
N LEU A 204 10.39 -18.04 3.58
CA LEU A 204 9.18 -18.57 4.21
C LEU A 204 9.18 -20.11 4.21
N PRO A 205 8.49 -20.75 5.19
CA PRO A 205 8.32 -22.20 5.20
C PRO A 205 7.69 -22.74 3.91
N ALA A 206 7.82 -24.05 3.68
CA ALA A 206 7.02 -24.74 2.67
C ALA A 206 5.52 -24.43 2.87
N ASP A 207 4.74 -24.46 1.79
CA ASP A 207 3.30 -24.21 1.79
C ASP A 207 2.88 -22.76 2.18
N SER A 208 3.81 -21.81 2.09
CA SER A 208 3.56 -20.40 2.42
C SER A 208 3.19 -19.52 1.21
N GLY A 209 2.92 -20.09 0.04
CA GLY A 209 2.56 -19.34 -1.17
C GLY A 209 1.34 -18.43 -0.95
N SER A 210 0.30 -18.95 -0.27
CA SER A 210 -0.90 -18.17 0.05
C SER A 210 -0.65 -17.04 1.06
N VAL A 211 0.35 -17.20 1.94
CA VAL A 211 0.79 -16.16 2.88
C VAL A 211 1.49 -15.06 2.11
N LEU A 212 2.46 -15.42 1.25
CA LEU A 212 3.15 -14.45 0.41
C LEU A 212 2.17 -13.71 -0.52
N ALA A 213 1.20 -14.40 -1.13
CA ALA A 213 0.15 -13.78 -1.94
C ALA A 213 -0.63 -12.71 -1.14
N SER A 214 -0.96 -13.00 0.12
CA SER A 214 -1.63 -12.03 0.98
C SER A 214 -0.73 -10.84 1.32
N TRP A 215 0.58 -11.06 1.54
CA TRP A 215 1.55 -10.01 1.78
C TRP A 215 1.68 -9.09 0.58
N LEU A 216 1.86 -9.64 -0.62
CA LEU A 216 2.00 -8.85 -1.84
C LEU A 216 0.76 -7.98 -2.09
N ARG A 217 -0.46 -8.48 -1.83
CA ARG A 217 -1.68 -7.67 -1.90
C ARG A 217 -1.68 -6.51 -0.90
N SER A 218 -1.32 -6.80 0.36
CA SER A 218 -1.25 -5.78 1.41
C SER A 218 -0.14 -4.76 1.15
N LEU A 219 1.01 -5.20 0.62
CA LEU A 219 2.12 -4.34 0.23
C LEU A 219 1.77 -3.45 -0.97
N ASN A 220 1.01 -3.97 -1.95
CA ASN A 220 0.48 -3.15 -3.04
C ASN A 220 -0.45 -2.03 -2.51
N TYR A 221 -1.31 -2.34 -1.54
CA TYR A 221 -2.14 -1.31 -0.90
C TYR A 221 -1.26 -0.29 -0.16
N LEU A 222 -0.25 -0.74 0.59
CA LEU A 222 0.72 0.13 1.28
C LEU A 222 1.46 1.04 0.29
N ARG A 223 1.93 0.48 -0.83
CA ARG A 223 2.58 1.22 -1.92
C ARG A 223 1.69 2.34 -2.44
N ASN A 224 0.42 2.03 -2.69
CA ASN A 224 -0.52 3.03 -3.19
C ASN A 224 -0.80 4.13 -2.16
N VAL A 225 -0.94 3.80 -0.87
CA VAL A 225 -1.06 4.79 0.21
C VAL A 225 0.14 5.74 0.21
N CYS A 226 1.36 5.21 0.08
CA CYS A 226 2.58 6.03 0.09
C CYS A 226 2.72 6.86 -1.19
N ALA A 227 2.52 6.26 -2.37
CA ALA A 227 2.68 6.92 -3.66
C ALA A 227 1.65 8.04 -3.90
N HIS A 228 0.41 7.88 -3.40
CA HIS A 228 -0.63 8.90 -3.47
C HIS A 228 -0.57 9.91 -2.31
N HIS A 229 0.53 9.93 -1.54
CA HIS A 229 0.76 10.87 -0.45
C HIS A 229 -0.33 10.84 0.63
N SER A 230 -1.07 9.74 0.75
CA SER A 230 -2.07 9.55 1.80
C SER A 230 -1.39 9.40 3.16
N ARG A 231 -2.08 9.77 4.25
CA ARG A 231 -1.56 9.57 5.61
C ARG A 231 -1.34 8.08 5.86
N LEU A 232 -0.13 7.72 6.25
CA LEU A 232 0.23 6.36 6.67
C LEU A 232 0.14 6.22 8.20
N TRP A 233 0.56 7.24 8.94
CA TRP A 233 0.52 7.27 10.40
C TRP A 233 -0.88 6.94 10.94
N ASN A 234 -0.94 5.98 11.86
CA ASN A 234 -2.16 5.54 12.56
C ASN A 234 -3.35 5.21 11.62
N ARG A 235 -3.05 4.70 10.43
CA ARG A 235 -4.05 4.28 9.44
C ARG A 235 -4.51 2.84 9.73
N ASN A 236 -5.79 2.55 9.51
CA ASN A 236 -6.26 1.18 9.37
C ASN A 236 -6.00 0.72 7.93
N MET A 237 -5.26 -0.38 7.79
CA MET A 237 -5.01 -1.02 6.50
C MET A 237 -6.21 -1.90 6.14
N VAL A 238 -6.76 -1.68 4.94
CA VAL A 238 -7.92 -2.44 4.44
C VAL A 238 -7.49 -3.86 4.08
N ASP A 239 -6.40 -3.98 3.32
CA ASP A 239 -5.80 -5.27 3.00
C ASP A 239 -4.85 -5.68 4.13
N GLN A 240 -5.27 -6.66 4.92
CA GLN A 240 -4.50 -7.18 6.04
C GLN A 240 -3.70 -8.41 5.62
N PRO A 241 -2.41 -8.51 6.00
CA PRO A 241 -1.59 -9.67 5.67
C PRO A 241 -1.98 -10.88 6.54
N ARG A 242 -1.90 -12.08 5.97
CA ARG A 242 -1.95 -13.32 6.76
C ARG A 242 -0.65 -13.47 7.54
N LEU A 243 -0.75 -13.88 8.79
CA LEU A 243 0.44 -14.24 9.58
C LEU A 243 0.91 -15.65 9.17
N PRO A 244 2.23 -15.87 8.97
CA PRO A 244 2.78 -17.19 8.65
C PRO A 244 2.63 -18.13 9.87
N GLN A 245 3.03 -19.39 9.74
CA GLN A 245 3.02 -20.32 10.89
C GLN A 245 3.81 -19.73 12.08
N PRO A 246 3.42 -20.05 13.34
CA PRO A 246 4.16 -19.61 14.52
C PRO A 246 5.65 -20.01 14.43
N GLY A 247 6.53 -19.10 14.82
CA GLY A 247 7.98 -19.31 14.76
C GLY A 247 8.62 -19.07 13.38
N ALA A 248 7.84 -19.03 12.30
CA ALA A 248 8.39 -18.84 10.95
C ALA A 248 9.01 -17.45 10.74
N VAL A 249 8.42 -16.42 11.33
CA VAL A 249 8.90 -15.03 11.30
C VAL A 249 8.71 -14.43 12.68
N ALA A 250 9.74 -14.50 13.51
CA ALA A 250 9.68 -14.11 14.93
C ALA A 250 9.10 -12.69 15.15
N ALA A 251 9.42 -11.73 14.28
CA ALA A 251 8.90 -10.37 14.36
C ALA A 251 7.36 -10.30 14.21
N LEU A 252 6.73 -11.30 13.59
CA LEU A 252 5.29 -11.35 13.37
C LEU A 252 4.54 -12.13 14.47
N ASP A 253 5.23 -12.92 15.29
CA ASP A 253 4.58 -13.70 16.36
C ASP A 253 3.98 -12.81 17.46
N ALA A 254 4.54 -11.61 17.66
CA ALA A 254 3.97 -10.64 18.59
C ALA A 254 2.52 -10.24 18.26
N PHE A 255 2.15 -10.25 16.97
CA PHE A 255 0.79 -9.89 16.51
C PHE A 255 -0.26 -10.98 16.73
N ARG A 256 0.14 -12.18 17.19
CA ARG A 256 -0.78 -13.32 17.48
C ARG A 256 -1.42 -13.25 18.85
N ARG A 257 -0.89 -12.44 19.76
CA ARG A 257 -1.43 -12.32 21.11
C ARG A 257 -2.83 -11.72 21.05
N SER A 258 -3.75 -12.28 21.83
CA SER A 258 -5.18 -11.93 21.80
C SER A 258 -5.47 -10.43 21.97
N ASN A 259 -4.68 -9.73 22.79
CA ASN A 259 -4.79 -8.29 23.02
C ASN A 259 -4.17 -7.42 21.90
N GLN A 260 -3.51 -8.05 20.92
CA GLN A 260 -2.81 -7.36 19.82
C GLN A 260 -3.33 -7.70 18.43
N ALA A 261 -4.36 -8.56 18.33
CA ALA A 261 -4.92 -8.98 17.04
C ALA A 261 -5.35 -7.80 16.14
N GLN A 262 -5.87 -6.72 16.74
CA GLN A 262 -6.22 -5.49 16.00
C GLN A 262 -5.00 -4.75 15.42
N LEU A 263 -3.77 -5.04 15.89
CA LEU A 263 -2.55 -4.43 15.36
C LEU A 263 -2.20 -4.94 13.95
N VAL A 264 -2.72 -6.11 13.54
CA VAL A 264 -2.56 -6.62 12.16
C VAL A 264 -3.17 -5.66 11.13
N ALA A 265 -4.17 -4.88 11.54
CA ALA A 265 -4.75 -3.82 10.72
C ALA A 265 -3.92 -2.52 10.69
N ARG A 266 -2.78 -2.47 11.36
CA ARG A 266 -1.94 -1.26 11.42
C ARG A 266 -0.74 -1.35 10.46
N PRO A 267 -0.22 -0.22 9.98
CA PRO A 267 0.94 -0.21 9.09
C PRO A 267 2.17 -0.94 9.64
N PHE A 268 2.33 -0.98 10.96
CA PHE A 268 3.51 -1.55 11.60
C PHE A 268 3.77 -3.01 11.23
N VAL A 269 2.74 -3.85 11.09
CA VAL A 269 2.91 -5.24 10.63
C VAL A 269 3.49 -5.29 9.23
N LEU A 270 3.07 -4.37 8.34
CA LEU A 270 3.59 -4.30 6.97
C LEU A 270 5.04 -3.79 6.93
N LEU A 271 5.44 -2.91 7.86
CA LEU A 271 6.84 -2.51 8.03
C LEU A 271 7.71 -3.68 8.46
N CYS A 272 7.22 -4.53 9.38
CA CYS A 272 7.91 -5.77 9.77
C CYS A 272 8.03 -6.74 8.58
N ILE A 273 7.00 -6.86 7.75
CA ILE A 273 7.04 -7.68 6.52
C ILE A 273 8.05 -7.10 5.51
N CYS A 274 8.05 -5.79 5.27
CA CYS A 274 9.04 -5.15 4.41
C CYS A 274 10.46 -5.44 4.91
N GLN A 275 10.73 -5.25 6.20
CA GLN A 275 12.05 -5.52 6.80
C GLN A 275 12.44 -7.00 6.66
N TYR A 276 11.51 -7.92 6.86
CA TYR A 276 11.75 -9.34 6.67
C TYR A 276 12.15 -9.66 5.23
N LEU A 277 11.34 -9.23 4.25
CA LEU A 277 11.59 -9.47 2.83
C LEU A 277 12.91 -8.82 2.37
N MET A 278 13.20 -7.59 2.83
CA MET A 278 14.46 -6.92 2.51
C MET A 278 15.68 -7.70 2.98
N ARG A 279 15.61 -8.41 4.11
CA ARG A 279 16.72 -9.29 4.58
C ARG A 279 16.91 -10.54 3.75
N GLN A 280 15.91 -10.94 2.97
CA GLN A 280 16.00 -12.09 2.06
C GLN A 280 16.50 -11.70 0.67
N ILE A 281 16.30 -10.45 0.29
CA ILE A 281 16.64 -9.92 -1.04
C ILE A 281 18.08 -9.40 -1.08
N ASN A 282 18.61 -8.88 0.04
CA ASN A 282 19.95 -8.27 0.12
C ASN A 282 20.99 -9.23 0.65
#